data_0cce089c07d9c0e954783267df2d46de
#
_entry.id   0cce089c07d9c0e954783267df2d46de
#
_cell.length_a   1.000
_cell.length_b   1.000
_cell.length_c   1.000
_cell.angle_alpha   90.00
_cell.angle_beta   90.00
_cell.angle_gamma   90.00
#
_symmetry.space_group_name_H-M   'P 1'
#
loop_
_entity.id
_entity.type
_entity.pdbx_description
1 polymer ?
#
loop_
_entity_poly.entity_id
_entity_poly.type
_entity_poly.pdbx_seq_one_letter_code
_entity_poly.pdbx_strand_id
1 'polypeptide(L)'
;MMAIFGAKNPHPQSLTVGGVTCVMDLMDPARMGEYMSKFAEIKEFVDRAYYPDILMAAKAYANEPSVLNDVGVSNLFCYDEFLIGKNDHLFKGGIILNGDISKVYDIDENKITEEATRSWYKNDKALHPYDGETEANYTGLVDGESIDGEGKLAHSKLFDTKGKYSWIKAPRYDGMPMQVGPIASIVINYAKGNERVKKIVDEFLTKSGLPLSAVFSTLGRTAARMLEAKVVAEHTMDAFNALIENLKTDQETCTKYAIDNKKEYKGNFQGNAPRGALSHWCRIKDGVISNWQAVVPSTWNASPKDAKGQMGSYEACLVGLKIADLSKPLEIIRKIHSYDPCIACAVHVMDTKGNDLSTYKINPNL
;
A
#
# COMPACT_ATOMS: atom_id res chain seq x y z
N MET A 1 7.35 -14.66 -15.04
CA MET A 1 5.90 -14.77 -15.31
C MET A 1 5.33 -13.46 -15.84
N MET A 2 5.39 -12.34 -15.12
CA MET A 2 4.83 -11.04 -15.58
C MET A 2 5.32 -10.60 -16.96
N ALA A 3 6.61 -10.79 -17.31
CA ALA A 3 7.15 -10.39 -18.60
C ALA A 3 6.56 -11.15 -19.80
N ILE A 4 5.92 -12.32 -19.59
CA ILE A 4 5.24 -13.07 -20.65
C ILE A 4 4.08 -12.26 -21.22
N PHE A 5 3.32 -11.57 -20.36
CA PHE A 5 2.23 -10.69 -20.75
C PHE A 5 2.70 -9.25 -20.97
N GLY A 6 3.60 -8.79 -20.14
CA GLY A 6 4.04 -7.40 -20.08
C GLY A 6 5.19 -7.04 -20.99
N ALA A 7 5.75 -8.01 -21.77
CA ALA A 7 6.97 -7.92 -22.57
C ALA A 7 8.24 -7.68 -21.73
N LYS A 8 8.16 -6.98 -20.62
CA LYS A 8 9.25 -6.81 -19.63
C LYS A 8 8.72 -6.62 -18.21
N ASN A 9 9.63 -6.70 -17.24
CA ASN A 9 9.38 -6.42 -15.82
C ASN A 9 10.60 -5.68 -15.22
N PRO A 10 10.43 -4.65 -14.38
CA PRO A 10 9.20 -3.91 -14.11
C PRO A 10 8.80 -3.02 -15.31
N HIS A 11 7.77 -2.24 -15.20
CA HIS A 11 7.27 -1.34 -16.25
C HIS A 11 6.84 -2.09 -17.53
N PRO A 12 5.70 -2.81 -17.49
CA PRO A 12 5.17 -3.51 -18.67
C PRO A 12 5.03 -2.59 -19.87
N GLN A 13 5.41 -3.08 -21.06
CA GLN A 13 5.29 -2.36 -22.33
C GLN A 13 4.03 -2.72 -23.11
N SER A 14 3.28 -3.72 -22.65
CA SER A 14 2.07 -4.19 -23.29
C SER A 14 0.83 -3.36 -22.98
N LEU A 15 0.91 -2.41 -22.07
CA LEU A 15 -0.20 -1.52 -21.74
C LEU A 15 -0.29 -0.37 -22.73
N THR A 16 -1.50 -0.07 -23.20
CA THR A 16 -1.78 1.06 -24.08
C THR A 16 -3.07 1.75 -23.62
N VAL A 17 -3.29 2.98 -24.12
CA VAL A 17 -4.56 3.67 -23.84
C VAL A 17 -5.70 2.87 -24.46
N GLY A 18 -6.68 2.49 -23.65
CA GLY A 18 -7.83 1.70 -24.04
C GLY A 18 -7.65 0.19 -23.94
N GLY A 19 -6.46 -0.34 -23.57
CA GLY A 19 -6.28 -1.79 -23.44
C GLY A 19 -4.84 -2.28 -23.38
N VAL A 20 -4.59 -3.40 -24.05
CA VAL A 20 -3.29 -4.10 -24.08
C VAL A 20 -2.87 -4.46 -25.50
N THR A 21 -1.60 -4.75 -25.71
CA THR A 21 -1.01 -5.05 -27.03
C THR A 21 -0.44 -6.48 -27.16
N CYS A 22 -0.38 -7.27 -26.06
CA CYS A 22 0.37 -8.53 -26.03
C CYS A 22 -0.48 -9.81 -26.14
N VAL A 23 -1.77 -9.69 -26.38
CA VAL A 23 -2.70 -10.84 -26.34
C VAL A 23 -2.35 -11.95 -27.34
N MET A 24 -1.78 -11.61 -28.48
CA MET A 24 -1.43 -12.59 -29.50
C MET A 24 -0.40 -13.62 -29.00
N ASP A 25 0.46 -13.24 -28.06
CA ASP A 25 1.46 -14.14 -27.47
C ASP A 25 0.83 -15.24 -26.59
N LEU A 26 -0.39 -15.04 -26.12
CA LEU A 26 -1.13 -16.02 -25.30
C LEU A 26 -1.66 -17.20 -26.11
N MET A 27 -1.71 -17.08 -27.42
CA MET A 27 -2.10 -18.18 -28.32
C MET A 27 -0.93 -19.11 -28.63
N ASP A 28 0.29 -18.79 -28.20
CA ASP A 28 1.46 -19.64 -28.34
C ASP A 28 1.51 -20.69 -27.20
N PRO A 29 1.37 -22.00 -27.52
CA PRO A 29 1.41 -23.05 -26.51
C PRO A 29 2.71 -23.10 -25.71
N ALA A 30 3.84 -22.69 -26.29
CA ALA A 30 5.12 -22.66 -25.61
C ALA A 30 5.13 -21.58 -24.51
N ARG A 31 4.59 -20.40 -24.79
CA ARG A 31 4.43 -19.31 -23.82
C ARG A 31 3.44 -19.65 -22.71
N MET A 32 2.35 -20.31 -23.06
CA MET A 32 1.39 -20.81 -22.08
C MET A 32 2.04 -21.83 -21.14
N GLY A 33 2.82 -22.78 -21.71
CA GLY A 33 3.59 -23.75 -20.94
C GLY A 33 4.62 -23.09 -20.00
N GLU A 34 5.33 -22.09 -20.50
CA GLU A 34 6.27 -21.31 -19.70
C GLU A 34 5.56 -20.58 -18.54
N TYR A 35 4.41 -19.95 -18.80
CA TYR A 35 3.63 -19.29 -17.75
C TYR A 35 3.21 -20.26 -16.65
N MET A 36 2.67 -21.42 -17.03
CA MET A 36 2.22 -22.45 -16.09
C MET A 36 3.37 -23.01 -15.25
N SER A 37 4.54 -23.26 -15.87
CA SER A 37 5.74 -23.73 -15.16
C SER A 37 6.19 -22.73 -14.12
N LYS A 38 6.33 -21.45 -14.49
CA LYS A 38 6.72 -20.37 -13.57
C LYS A 38 5.68 -20.14 -12.48
N PHE A 39 4.42 -20.30 -12.80
CA PHE A 39 3.36 -20.21 -11.79
C PHE A 39 3.47 -21.35 -10.76
N ALA A 40 3.73 -22.58 -11.21
CA ALA A 40 3.92 -23.71 -10.31
C ALA A 40 5.07 -23.49 -9.34
N GLU A 41 6.21 -22.95 -9.81
CA GLU A 41 7.35 -22.59 -8.97
C GLU A 41 6.97 -21.54 -7.89
N ILE A 42 6.25 -20.48 -8.30
CA ILE A 42 5.80 -19.42 -7.38
C ILE A 42 4.83 -19.99 -6.35
N LYS A 43 3.87 -20.79 -6.78
CA LYS A 43 2.90 -21.42 -5.87
C LYS A 43 3.59 -22.36 -4.88
N GLU A 44 4.55 -23.16 -5.35
CA GLU A 44 5.34 -24.02 -4.47
C GLU A 44 6.13 -23.22 -3.45
N PHE A 45 6.75 -22.11 -3.85
CA PHE A 45 7.45 -21.20 -2.91
C PHE A 45 6.50 -20.66 -1.84
N VAL A 46 5.31 -20.18 -2.25
CA VAL A 46 4.33 -19.66 -1.29
C VAL A 46 3.91 -20.75 -0.29
N ASP A 47 3.64 -21.96 -0.77
CA ASP A 47 3.12 -23.06 0.06
C ASP A 47 4.19 -23.69 0.96
N ARG A 48 5.44 -23.81 0.48
CA ARG A 48 6.50 -24.55 1.18
C ARG A 48 7.50 -23.69 1.94
N ALA A 49 7.62 -22.40 1.59
CA ALA A 49 8.53 -21.49 2.26
C ALA A 49 7.77 -20.33 2.90
N TYR A 50 7.14 -19.46 2.11
CA TYR A 50 6.63 -18.19 2.60
C TYR A 50 5.55 -18.37 3.70
N TYR A 51 4.56 -19.23 3.47
CA TYR A 51 3.51 -19.49 4.47
C TYR A 51 4.05 -20.15 5.74
N PRO A 52 4.85 -21.22 5.68
CA PRO A 52 5.43 -21.83 6.89
C PRO A 52 6.37 -20.90 7.65
N ASP A 53 7.18 -20.09 6.99
CA ASP A 53 8.12 -19.17 7.62
C ASP A 53 7.37 -18.09 8.42
N ILE A 54 6.32 -17.50 7.84
CA ILE A 54 5.50 -16.51 8.56
C ILE A 54 4.71 -17.18 9.70
N LEU A 55 4.23 -18.40 9.52
CA LEU A 55 3.58 -19.15 10.59
C LEU A 55 4.55 -19.44 11.75
N MET A 56 5.79 -19.80 11.45
CA MET A 56 6.85 -19.98 12.45
C MET A 56 7.15 -18.66 13.17
N ALA A 57 7.30 -17.57 12.43
CA ALA A 57 7.50 -16.24 13.03
C ALA A 57 6.30 -15.85 13.92
N ALA A 58 5.06 -16.10 13.48
CA ALA A 58 3.87 -15.82 14.27
C ALA A 58 3.88 -16.55 15.62
N LYS A 59 4.29 -17.81 15.64
CA LYS A 59 4.44 -18.59 16.88
C LYS A 59 5.58 -18.08 17.77
N ALA A 60 6.73 -17.75 17.16
CA ALA A 60 7.90 -17.28 17.90
C ALA A 60 7.67 -15.93 18.58
N TYR A 61 6.89 -15.04 17.95
CA TYR A 61 6.59 -13.69 18.46
C TYR A 61 5.21 -13.58 19.12
N ALA A 62 4.49 -14.69 19.35
CA ALA A 62 3.13 -14.68 19.89
C ALA A 62 2.99 -13.98 21.26
N ASN A 63 4.07 -13.87 22.02
CA ASN A 63 4.09 -13.22 23.33
C ASN A 63 4.97 -11.96 23.36
N GLU A 64 5.35 -11.41 22.20
CA GLU A 64 6.23 -10.26 22.12
C GLU A 64 5.42 -8.96 21.94
N PRO A 65 5.26 -8.13 23.00
CA PRO A 65 4.43 -6.94 22.95
C PRO A 65 4.90 -5.90 21.90
N SER A 66 6.19 -5.83 21.60
CA SER A 66 6.74 -4.85 20.66
C SER A 66 6.25 -5.06 19.23
N VAL A 67 5.80 -6.26 18.89
CA VAL A 67 5.29 -6.62 17.56
C VAL A 67 3.79 -6.90 17.53
N LEU A 68 3.13 -7.02 18.69
CA LEU A 68 1.69 -7.31 18.80
C LEU A 68 0.84 -6.12 19.24
N ASN A 69 1.42 -5.09 19.87
CA ASN A 69 0.68 -4.01 20.51
C ASN A 69 0.79 -2.67 19.77
N ASP A 70 1.02 -2.69 18.47
CA ASP A 70 1.02 -1.46 17.67
C ASP A 70 -0.18 -1.44 16.72
N VAL A 71 -1.16 -0.66 17.02
CA VAL A 71 -2.34 -0.56 16.17
C VAL A 71 -2.08 0.36 14.96
N GLY A 72 -1.26 1.40 15.11
CA GLY A 72 -1.16 2.46 14.10
C GLY A 72 -2.52 3.13 13.91
N VAL A 73 -2.94 3.30 12.65
CA VAL A 73 -4.30 3.72 12.31
C VAL A 73 -5.17 2.47 12.14
N SER A 74 -6.28 2.38 12.86
CA SER A 74 -7.20 1.24 12.82
C SER A 74 -8.32 1.37 11.76
N ASN A 75 -8.40 2.52 11.09
CA ASN A 75 -9.26 2.67 9.91
C ASN A 75 -8.60 1.98 8.73
N LEU A 76 -9.30 1.06 8.07
CA LEU A 76 -8.80 0.31 6.92
C LEU A 76 -9.53 0.72 5.64
N PHE A 77 -8.79 0.76 4.54
CA PHE A 77 -9.31 1.12 3.23
C PHE A 77 -8.65 0.26 2.14
N CYS A 78 -9.45 -0.39 1.28
CA CYS A 78 -8.98 -1.04 0.06
C CYS A 78 -9.99 -0.88 -1.07
N TYR A 79 -9.51 -0.83 -2.30
CA TYR A 79 -10.33 -0.90 -3.51
C TYR A 79 -10.64 -2.36 -3.90
N ASP A 80 -11.51 -2.54 -4.89
CA ASP A 80 -11.68 -3.83 -5.55
C ASP A 80 -10.40 -4.25 -6.27
N GLU A 81 -10.10 -5.57 -6.30
CA GLU A 81 -8.90 -6.08 -6.94
C GLU A 81 -9.09 -7.48 -7.53
N PHE A 82 -8.35 -7.75 -8.61
CA PHE A 82 -8.38 -8.98 -9.39
C PHE A 82 -9.76 -9.38 -9.88
N LEU A 83 -10.14 -8.80 -11.01
CA LEU A 83 -11.39 -9.14 -11.70
C LEU A 83 -11.38 -10.65 -12.10
N ILE A 84 -12.33 -11.41 -11.57
CA ILE A 84 -12.45 -12.85 -11.77
C ILE A 84 -13.73 -13.23 -12.52
N GLY A 85 -14.50 -12.26 -12.96
CA GLY A 85 -15.74 -12.41 -13.69
C GLY A 85 -16.21 -11.05 -14.22
N LYS A 86 -17.38 -11.02 -14.84
CA LYS A 86 -17.86 -9.78 -15.49
C LYS A 86 -17.96 -8.58 -14.54
N ASN A 87 -18.32 -8.82 -13.29
CA ASN A 87 -18.44 -7.78 -12.23
C ASN A 87 -18.05 -8.34 -10.85
N ASP A 88 -17.17 -9.34 -10.80
CA ASP A 88 -16.75 -9.95 -9.55
C ASP A 88 -15.24 -9.84 -9.38
N HIS A 89 -14.78 -9.56 -8.16
CA HIS A 89 -13.39 -9.40 -7.81
C HIS A 89 -12.98 -10.42 -6.75
N LEU A 90 -11.74 -10.88 -6.81
CA LEU A 90 -11.17 -11.77 -5.80
C LEU A 90 -11.15 -11.11 -4.43
N PHE A 91 -10.78 -9.81 -4.38
CA PHE A 91 -10.90 -8.97 -3.20
C PHE A 91 -11.88 -7.85 -3.49
N LYS A 92 -12.85 -7.67 -2.60
CA LYS A 92 -13.85 -6.59 -2.68
C LYS A 92 -13.41 -5.41 -1.83
N GLY A 93 -13.53 -4.24 -2.40
CA GLY A 93 -13.21 -2.97 -1.76
C GLY A 93 -14.14 -2.66 -0.60
N GLY A 94 -13.72 -1.75 0.25
CA GLY A 94 -14.51 -1.29 1.38
C GLY A 94 -13.68 -0.56 2.42
N ILE A 95 -14.36 -0.20 3.50
CA ILE A 95 -13.82 0.59 4.59
C ILE A 95 -14.23 -0.04 5.92
N ILE A 96 -13.27 -0.15 6.83
CA ILE A 96 -13.51 -0.43 8.24
C ILE A 96 -13.06 0.79 9.04
N LEU A 97 -13.89 1.25 9.98
CA LEU A 97 -13.58 2.38 10.84
C LEU A 97 -13.31 1.91 12.27
N ASN A 98 -12.32 2.53 12.91
CA ASN A 98 -11.96 2.29 14.32
C ASN A 98 -11.67 0.81 14.66
N GLY A 99 -11.24 0.02 13.67
CA GLY A 99 -10.99 -1.41 13.86
C GLY A 99 -12.24 -2.26 14.08
N ASP A 100 -13.44 -1.71 13.88
CA ASP A 100 -14.70 -2.45 14.03
C ASP A 100 -14.96 -3.33 12.79
N ILE A 101 -14.46 -4.56 12.86
CA ILE A 101 -14.62 -5.56 11.78
C ILE A 101 -16.06 -6.07 11.61
N SER A 102 -16.98 -5.72 12.52
CA SER A 102 -18.38 -6.12 12.39
C SER A 102 -19.11 -5.30 11.32
N LYS A 103 -18.53 -4.19 10.88
CA LYS A 103 -19.15 -3.26 9.95
C LYS A 103 -18.22 -2.81 8.85
N VAL A 104 -18.56 -3.15 7.62
CA VAL A 104 -17.85 -2.71 6.42
C VAL A 104 -18.71 -1.70 5.66
N TYR A 105 -18.12 -0.58 5.30
CA TYR A 105 -18.78 0.49 4.53
C TYR A 105 -18.32 0.48 3.09
N ASP A 106 -19.19 0.93 2.20
CA ASP A 106 -18.85 1.15 0.80
C ASP A 106 -18.02 2.41 0.61
N ILE A 107 -17.25 2.45 -0.47
CA ILE A 107 -16.39 3.57 -0.81
C ILE A 107 -17.20 4.64 -1.55
N ASP A 108 -17.12 5.87 -1.07
CA ASP A 108 -17.55 7.08 -1.79
C ASP A 108 -16.29 7.85 -2.20
N GLU A 109 -15.95 7.83 -3.48
CA GLU A 109 -14.75 8.48 -4.01
C GLU A 109 -14.71 10.00 -3.76
N ASN A 110 -15.88 10.64 -3.64
CA ASN A 110 -15.97 12.07 -3.37
C ASN A 110 -15.47 12.46 -1.97
N LYS A 111 -15.29 11.49 -1.08
CA LYS A 111 -14.76 11.69 0.28
C LYS A 111 -13.24 11.60 0.35
N ILE A 112 -12.57 11.30 -0.77
CA ILE A 112 -11.11 11.22 -0.83
C ILE A 112 -10.56 12.63 -1.04
N THR A 113 -9.70 13.07 -0.14
CA THR A 113 -8.99 14.35 -0.24
C THR A 113 -7.51 14.16 0.06
N GLU A 114 -6.68 15.02 -0.52
CA GLU A 114 -5.26 15.15 -0.17
C GLU A 114 -5.01 16.53 0.46
N GLU A 115 -4.36 16.54 1.60
CA GLU A 115 -3.98 17.73 2.33
C GLU A 115 -2.46 17.90 2.30
N ALA A 116 -1.98 19.15 2.23
CA ALA A 116 -0.57 19.48 2.20
C ALA A 116 -0.13 20.45 3.31
N THR A 117 -0.92 20.59 4.38
CA THR A 117 -0.62 21.48 5.50
C THR A 117 0.77 21.26 6.11
N ARG A 118 1.19 19.98 6.20
CA ARG A 118 2.51 19.58 6.71
C ARG A 118 3.48 19.16 5.61
N SER A 119 3.10 19.34 4.37
CA SER A 119 3.90 18.92 3.21
C SER A 119 4.46 20.16 2.49
N TRP A 120 5.66 20.03 1.90
CA TRP A 120 6.37 21.11 1.22
C TRP A 120 5.75 21.47 -0.14
N TYR A 121 4.44 21.80 -0.12
CA TYR A 121 3.68 22.32 -1.25
C TYR A 121 3.00 23.63 -0.88
N LYS A 122 2.67 24.46 -1.86
CA LYS A 122 2.09 25.81 -1.61
C LYS A 122 0.67 25.76 -1.07
N ASN A 123 -0.13 24.79 -1.53
CA ASN A 123 -1.52 24.69 -1.12
C ASN A 123 -1.65 23.92 0.21
N ASP A 124 -2.37 24.49 1.14
CA ASP A 124 -2.63 23.91 2.47
C ASP A 124 -4.07 23.40 2.63
N LYS A 125 -4.89 23.46 1.56
CA LYS A 125 -6.28 23.01 1.60
C LYS A 125 -6.37 21.51 1.32
N ALA A 126 -7.32 20.85 1.94
CA ALA A 126 -7.73 19.50 1.57
C ALA A 126 -8.49 19.59 0.23
N LEU A 127 -7.91 19.03 -0.84
CA LEU A 127 -8.49 19.03 -2.17
C LEU A 127 -8.82 17.62 -2.62
N HIS A 128 -9.92 17.46 -3.33
CA HIS A 128 -10.19 16.23 -4.07
C HIS A 128 -9.09 16.01 -5.12
N PRO A 129 -8.61 14.77 -5.40
CA PRO A 129 -7.51 14.55 -6.32
C PRO A 129 -7.69 15.12 -7.73
N TYR A 130 -8.94 15.21 -8.23
CA TYR A 130 -9.22 15.90 -9.50
C TYR A 130 -8.84 17.39 -9.50
N ASP A 131 -8.82 18.01 -8.34
CA ASP A 131 -8.51 19.43 -8.14
C ASP A 131 -7.18 19.61 -7.38
N GLY A 132 -6.43 18.51 -7.23
CA GLY A 132 -5.18 18.51 -6.50
C GLY A 132 -4.11 19.40 -7.14
N GLU A 133 -3.35 20.09 -6.30
CA GLU A 133 -2.24 20.95 -6.70
C GLU A 133 -0.93 20.35 -6.15
N THR A 134 0.16 20.44 -6.93
CA THR A 134 1.47 19.88 -6.56
C THR A 134 2.56 20.88 -6.92
N GLU A 135 2.43 22.12 -6.45
CA GLU A 135 3.45 23.13 -6.58
C GLU A 135 4.38 23.10 -5.37
N ALA A 136 5.65 22.76 -5.59
CA ALA A 136 6.63 22.60 -4.52
C ALA A 136 6.88 23.92 -3.76
N ASN A 137 6.99 23.82 -2.45
CA ASN A 137 7.34 24.93 -1.55
C ASN A 137 8.19 24.39 -0.40
N TYR A 138 9.48 24.18 -0.66
CA TYR A 138 10.41 23.71 0.36
C TYR A 138 10.76 24.84 1.33
N THR A 139 10.34 24.68 2.59
CA THR A 139 10.60 25.66 3.66
C THR A 139 11.85 25.36 4.47
N GLY A 140 12.49 24.23 4.22
CA GLY A 140 13.73 23.83 4.90
C GLY A 140 13.52 23.26 6.32
N LEU A 141 14.62 23.15 7.02
CA LEU A 141 14.68 22.81 8.44
C LEU A 141 14.73 24.08 9.28
N VAL A 142 14.22 24.01 10.50
CA VAL A 142 14.25 25.13 11.46
C VAL A 142 15.42 24.98 12.43
N ASP A 143 15.93 26.10 12.88
CA ASP A 143 16.90 26.11 13.97
C ASP A 143 16.21 25.78 15.29
N GLY A 144 16.83 24.92 16.07
CA GLY A 144 16.31 24.49 17.34
C GLY A 144 17.39 23.99 18.29
N GLU A 145 17.00 23.78 19.53
CA GLU A 145 17.84 23.14 20.52
C GLU A 145 17.37 21.73 20.76
N SER A 146 18.30 20.84 20.82
CA SER A 146 18.04 19.43 21.08
C SER A 146 19.02 18.89 22.10
N ILE A 147 18.75 17.75 22.77
CA ILE A 147 19.65 17.17 23.79
C ILE A 147 20.48 16.05 23.14
N ASP A 148 21.86 16.08 23.14
CA ASP A 148 22.72 15.04 22.56
C ASP A 148 22.71 13.73 23.36
N GLY A 149 23.35 12.69 22.86
CA GLY A 149 23.47 11.43 23.56
C GLY A 149 24.16 11.51 24.92
N GLU A 150 24.82 12.65 25.23
CA GLU A 150 25.45 12.96 26.52
C GLU A 150 24.59 13.82 27.43
N GLY A 151 23.37 14.20 26.99
CA GLY A 151 22.47 15.04 27.81
C GLY A 151 22.72 16.54 27.74
N LYS A 152 23.57 17.03 26.81
CA LYS A 152 23.87 18.46 26.65
C LYS A 152 22.97 19.10 25.59
N LEU A 153 22.56 20.36 25.82
CA LEU A 153 21.87 21.19 24.84
C LEU A 153 22.83 21.52 23.67
N ALA A 154 22.44 21.22 22.47
CA ALA A 154 23.15 21.58 21.24
C ALA A 154 22.21 22.25 20.26
N HIS A 155 22.71 23.23 19.52
CA HIS A 155 22.00 23.87 18.43
C HIS A 155 22.04 22.99 17.20
N SER A 156 20.87 22.74 16.58
CA SER A 156 20.77 21.84 15.44
C SER A 156 19.66 22.23 14.49
N LYS A 157 19.72 21.69 13.27
CA LYS A 157 18.64 21.80 12.26
C LYS A 157 17.62 20.70 12.49
N LEU A 158 16.38 21.08 12.79
CA LEU A 158 15.28 20.18 13.10
C LEU A 158 14.21 20.22 12.03
N PHE A 159 13.43 19.14 11.88
CA PHE A 159 12.19 19.18 11.14
C PHE A 159 11.19 20.12 11.86
N ASP A 160 10.58 21.00 11.09
CA ASP A 160 9.50 21.86 11.61
C ASP A 160 8.22 21.05 11.78
N THR A 161 8.12 20.32 12.88
CA THR A 161 6.94 19.50 13.21
C THR A 161 5.67 20.31 13.47
N LYS A 162 5.77 21.63 13.56
CA LYS A 162 4.63 22.58 13.65
C LYS A 162 4.31 23.19 12.28
N GLY A 163 5.28 23.21 11.37
CA GLY A 163 5.16 23.65 10.01
C GLY A 163 5.17 22.51 9.00
N LYS A 164 5.92 22.65 7.91
CA LYS A 164 6.04 21.67 6.84
C LYS A 164 7.31 20.81 7.04
N TYR A 165 7.17 19.48 7.00
CA TYR A 165 8.28 18.58 7.27
C TYR A 165 8.34 17.34 6.34
N SER A 166 7.45 17.23 5.36
CA SER A 166 7.36 16.06 4.48
C SER A 166 7.20 16.45 3.02
N TRP A 167 7.69 15.60 2.10
CA TRP A 167 7.34 15.67 0.68
C TRP A 167 6.07 14.87 0.33
N ILE A 168 5.54 14.10 1.28
CA ILE A 168 4.35 13.28 1.08
C ILE A 168 3.12 14.09 1.48
N LYS A 169 2.09 14.12 0.64
CA LYS A 169 0.78 14.68 0.99
C LYS A 169 0.07 13.77 2.00
N ALA A 170 -0.98 14.28 2.62
CA ALA A 170 -1.79 13.56 3.59
C ALA A 170 -3.18 13.21 3.00
N PRO A 171 -3.33 12.03 2.33
CA PRO A 171 -4.64 11.54 1.93
C PRO A 171 -5.52 11.29 3.15
N ARG A 172 -6.80 11.62 3.00
CA ARG A 172 -7.82 11.39 4.02
C ARG A 172 -9.10 10.88 3.36
N TYR A 173 -9.80 10.00 4.03
CA TYR A 173 -11.16 9.61 3.68
C TYR A 173 -12.13 10.21 4.68
N ASP A 174 -13.03 11.07 4.22
CA ASP A 174 -13.95 11.83 5.10
C ASP A 174 -13.20 12.56 6.24
N GLY A 175 -12.02 13.10 5.92
CA GLY A 175 -11.15 13.76 6.88
C GLY A 175 -10.45 12.86 7.91
N MET A 176 -10.48 11.53 7.73
CA MET A 176 -9.84 10.56 8.60
C MET A 176 -8.61 9.93 7.95
N PRO A 177 -7.51 9.68 8.68
CA PRO A 177 -6.40 8.88 8.20
C PRO A 177 -6.82 7.41 8.02
N MET A 178 -6.33 6.79 6.94
CA MET A 178 -6.62 5.40 6.64
C MET A 178 -5.32 4.60 6.56
N GLN A 179 -5.36 3.36 7.00
CA GLN A 179 -4.33 2.36 6.75
C GLN A 179 -4.73 1.52 5.54
N VAL A 180 -3.81 1.39 4.59
CA VAL A 180 -4.00 0.60 3.38
C VAL A 180 -2.97 -0.53 3.31
N GLY A 181 -3.17 -1.48 2.40
CA GLY A 181 -2.24 -2.59 2.19
C GLY A 181 -2.91 -3.94 2.38
N PRO A 182 -2.12 -5.02 2.37
CA PRO A 182 -2.62 -6.38 2.55
C PRO A 182 -3.49 -6.58 3.80
N ILE A 183 -3.17 -5.85 4.87
CA ILE A 183 -4.02 -5.87 6.08
C ILE A 183 -5.45 -5.40 5.78
N ALA A 184 -5.61 -4.35 4.98
CA ALA A 184 -6.93 -3.84 4.61
C ALA A 184 -7.66 -4.83 3.70
N SER A 185 -7.00 -5.33 2.64
CA SER A 185 -7.58 -6.33 1.73
C SER A 185 -8.05 -7.58 2.48
N ILE A 186 -7.21 -8.14 3.35
CA ILE A 186 -7.52 -9.36 4.08
C ILE A 186 -8.64 -9.14 5.11
N VAL A 187 -8.54 -8.10 5.95
CA VAL A 187 -9.50 -7.89 7.04
C VAL A 187 -10.88 -7.49 6.51
N ILE A 188 -10.94 -6.62 5.50
CA ILE A 188 -12.20 -6.20 4.89
C ILE A 188 -12.88 -7.40 4.20
N ASN A 189 -12.15 -8.23 3.48
CA ASN A 189 -12.71 -9.40 2.82
C ASN A 189 -13.09 -10.52 3.81
N TYR A 190 -12.32 -10.68 4.90
CA TYR A 190 -12.73 -11.55 6.00
C TYR A 190 -14.06 -11.11 6.61
N ALA A 191 -14.18 -9.82 6.91
CA ALA A 191 -15.41 -9.22 7.47
C ALA A 191 -16.60 -9.29 6.50
N LYS A 192 -16.38 -9.18 5.19
CA LYS A 192 -17.41 -9.37 4.15
C LYS A 192 -17.81 -10.84 3.95
N GLY A 193 -17.17 -11.79 4.64
CA GLY A 193 -17.46 -13.21 4.50
C GLY A 193 -16.95 -13.85 3.22
N ASN A 194 -15.90 -13.27 2.57
CA ASN A 194 -15.28 -13.89 1.42
C ASN A 194 -14.70 -15.27 1.80
N GLU A 195 -15.32 -16.32 1.33
CA GLU A 195 -15.02 -17.71 1.74
C GLU A 195 -13.57 -18.11 1.45
N ARG A 196 -12.99 -17.62 0.34
CA ARG A 196 -11.60 -17.90 -0.05
C ARG A 196 -10.62 -17.30 0.97
N VAL A 197 -10.84 -16.04 1.34
CA VAL A 197 -10.02 -15.35 2.34
C VAL A 197 -10.24 -15.95 3.73
N LYS A 198 -11.50 -16.16 4.10
CA LYS A 198 -11.88 -16.68 5.42
C LYS A 198 -11.25 -18.04 5.71
N LYS A 199 -11.29 -18.96 4.74
CA LYS A 199 -10.67 -20.29 4.87
C LYS A 199 -9.19 -20.21 5.23
N ILE A 200 -8.44 -19.39 4.50
CA ILE A 200 -6.98 -19.27 4.68
C ILE A 200 -6.64 -18.55 5.99
N VAL A 201 -7.40 -17.51 6.34
CA VAL A 201 -7.21 -16.79 7.60
C VAL A 201 -7.53 -17.68 8.80
N ASP A 202 -8.68 -18.37 8.81
CA ASP A 202 -9.08 -19.26 9.90
C ASP A 202 -8.05 -20.40 10.09
N GLU A 203 -7.53 -20.97 9.00
CA GLU A 203 -6.44 -21.95 9.04
C GLU A 203 -5.18 -21.38 9.71
N PHE A 204 -4.76 -20.17 9.30
CA PHE A 204 -3.59 -19.51 9.87
C PHE A 204 -3.75 -19.21 11.36
N LEU A 205 -4.90 -18.64 11.75
CA LEU A 205 -5.20 -18.34 13.16
C LEU A 205 -5.19 -19.61 14.02
N THR A 206 -5.82 -20.70 13.53
CA THR A 206 -5.81 -22.00 14.20
C THR A 206 -4.40 -22.54 14.39
N LYS A 207 -3.57 -22.48 13.36
CA LYS A 207 -2.19 -23.01 13.39
C LYS A 207 -1.23 -22.15 14.21
N SER A 208 -1.42 -20.82 14.22
CA SER A 208 -0.58 -19.89 14.98
C SER A 208 -0.99 -19.77 16.46
N GLY A 209 -2.25 -20.04 16.77
CA GLY A 209 -2.83 -19.81 18.11
C GLY A 209 -3.08 -18.32 18.41
N LEU A 210 -2.98 -17.43 17.42
CA LEU A 210 -3.19 -16.00 17.61
C LEU A 210 -4.69 -15.65 17.46
N PRO A 211 -5.20 -14.68 18.21
CA PRO A 211 -6.53 -14.16 18.02
C PRO A 211 -6.59 -13.25 16.78
N LEU A 212 -7.77 -13.11 16.17
CA LEU A 212 -7.96 -12.23 15.02
C LEU A 212 -7.58 -10.77 15.32
N SER A 213 -7.73 -10.30 16.56
CA SER A 213 -7.33 -8.95 16.98
C SER A 213 -5.83 -8.68 16.82
N ALA A 214 -4.98 -9.71 16.80
CA ALA A 214 -3.54 -9.56 16.56
C ALA A 214 -3.21 -9.06 15.14
N VAL A 215 -4.18 -9.03 14.23
CA VAL A 215 -3.99 -8.49 12.87
C VAL A 215 -3.62 -7.01 12.87
N PHE A 216 -4.08 -6.22 13.84
CA PHE A 216 -3.73 -4.80 13.97
C PHE A 216 -2.38 -4.63 14.67
N SER A 217 -1.33 -5.18 14.07
CA SER A 217 0.02 -5.15 14.63
C SER A 217 1.10 -5.27 13.54
N THR A 218 2.35 -5.09 13.91
CA THR A 218 3.52 -5.34 13.04
C THR A 218 3.50 -6.76 12.48
N LEU A 219 3.30 -7.75 13.35
CA LEU A 219 3.20 -9.14 12.94
C LEU A 219 1.97 -9.39 12.07
N GLY A 220 0.83 -8.78 12.42
CA GLY A 220 -0.41 -8.90 11.66
C GLY A 220 -0.31 -8.34 10.24
N ARG A 221 0.33 -7.17 10.05
CA ARG A 221 0.59 -6.62 8.71
C ARG A 221 1.48 -7.54 7.87
N THR A 222 2.52 -8.12 8.48
CA THR A 222 3.41 -9.08 7.80
C THR A 222 2.68 -10.36 7.44
N ALA A 223 1.87 -10.90 8.36
CA ALA A 223 1.05 -12.09 8.12
C ALA A 223 -0.02 -11.84 7.04
N ALA A 224 -0.70 -10.68 7.07
CA ALA A 224 -1.70 -10.33 6.07
C ALA A 224 -1.13 -10.32 4.66
N ARG A 225 0.10 -9.85 4.46
CA ARG A 225 0.79 -9.86 3.16
C ARG A 225 1.04 -11.28 2.66
N MET A 226 1.45 -12.18 3.54
CA MET A 226 1.61 -13.59 3.18
C MET A 226 0.25 -14.25 2.89
N LEU A 227 -0.79 -13.95 3.68
CA LEU A 227 -2.14 -14.48 3.46
C LEU A 227 -2.72 -14.00 2.13
N GLU A 228 -2.54 -12.72 1.78
CA GLU A 228 -2.92 -12.19 0.46
C GLU A 228 -2.18 -12.92 -0.66
N ALA A 229 -0.85 -13.08 -0.56
CA ALA A 229 -0.06 -13.83 -1.54
C ALA A 229 -0.55 -15.29 -1.69
N LYS A 230 -0.96 -15.94 -0.60
CA LYS A 230 -1.50 -17.29 -0.63
C LYS A 230 -2.87 -17.35 -1.30
N VAL A 231 -3.78 -16.43 -0.99
CA VAL A 231 -5.09 -16.32 -1.67
C VAL A 231 -4.87 -16.12 -3.18
N VAL A 232 -3.99 -15.20 -3.57
CA VAL A 232 -3.69 -14.93 -4.99
C VAL A 232 -3.08 -16.16 -5.66
N ALA A 233 -2.12 -16.83 -5.02
CA ALA A 233 -1.48 -18.03 -5.57
C ALA A 233 -2.48 -19.20 -5.73
N GLU A 234 -3.50 -19.33 -4.89
CA GLU A 234 -4.52 -20.37 -5.04
C GLU A 234 -5.49 -20.08 -6.19
N HIS A 235 -5.72 -18.80 -6.53
CA HIS A 235 -6.73 -18.38 -7.51
C HIS A 235 -6.17 -17.83 -8.83
N THR A 236 -4.86 -17.73 -8.99
CA THR A 236 -4.25 -17.27 -10.26
C THR A 236 -4.60 -18.18 -11.43
N MET A 237 -4.69 -19.49 -11.20
CA MET A 237 -5.08 -20.42 -12.28
C MET A 237 -6.54 -20.28 -12.69
N ASP A 238 -7.43 -19.88 -11.78
CA ASP A 238 -8.83 -19.61 -12.12
C ASP A 238 -8.91 -18.44 -13.11
N ALA A 239 -8.15 -17.35 -12.82
CA ALA A 239 -8.06 -16.19 -13.70
C ALA A 239 -7.42 -16.55 -15.06
N PHE A 240 -6.36 -17.36 -15.06
CA PHE A 240 -5.72 -17.83 -16.29
C PHE A 240 -6.67 -18.67 -17.16
N ASN A 241 -7.40 -19.60 -16.56
CA ASN A 241 -8.39 -20.42 -17.27
C ASN A 241 -9.53 -19.54 -17.81
N ALA A 242 -10.01 -18.58 -17.05
CA ALA A 242 -11.03 -17.63 -17.49
C ALA A 242 -10.55 -16.79 -18.69
N LEU A 243 -9.29 -16.36 -18.70
CA LEU A 243 -8.68 -15.68 -19.84
C LEU A 243 -8.66 -16.57 -21.09
N ILE A 244 -8.26 -17.84 -20.97
CA ILE A 244 -8.24 -18.78 -22.08
C ILE A 244 -9.66 -19.00 -22.65
N GLU A 245 -10.66 -19.14 -21.78
CA GLU A 245 -12.06 -19.27 -22.23
C GLU A 245 -12.56 -17.98 -22.93
N ASN A 246 -12.21 -16.81 -22.39
CA ASN A 246 -12.59 -15.54 -23.02
C ASN A 246 -11.98 -15.36 -24.41
N LEU A 247 -10.72 -15.75 -24.59
CA LEU A 247 -10.02 -15.65 -25.90
C LEU A 247 -10.66 -16.49 -27.01
N LYS A 248 -11.49 -17.49 -26.68
CA LYS A 248 -12.23 -18.25 -27.66
C LYS A 248 -13.39 -17.47 -28.32
N THR A 249 -13.87 -16.44 -27.62
CA THR A 249 -15.05 -15.67 -28.02
C THR A 249 -14.76 -14.19 -28.27
N ASP A 250 -13.75 -13.64 -27.62
CA ASP A 250 -13.37 -12.24 -27.72
C ASP A 250 -11.84 -12.10 -27.76
N GLN A 251 -11.35 -11.59 -28.88
CA GLN A 251 -9.93 -11.33 -29.10
C GLN A 251 -9.64 -9.82 -29.21
N GLU A 252 -10.62 -8.97 -28.96
CA GLU A 252 -10.39 -7.52 -28.91
C GLU A 252 -9.55 -7.17 -27.68
N THR A 253 -8.45 -6.44 -27.92
CA THR A 253 -7.46 -6.12 -26.90
C THR A 253 -7.47 -4.66 -26.50
N CYS A 254 -8.15 -3.84 -27.28
CA CYS A 254 -8.14 -2.41 -27.09
C CYS A 254 -9.48 -1.80 -27.51
N THR A 255 -10.06 -0.99 -26.61
CA THR A 255 -11.25 -0.23 -26.89
C THR A 255 -10.95 0.90 -27.88
N LYS A 256 -11.71 0.97 -28.97
CA LYS A 256 -11.65 2.11 -29.89
C LYS A 256 -12.24 3.34 -29.21
N TYR A 257 -11.51 4.42 -29.25
CA TYR A 257 -11.98 5.70 -28.68
C TYR A 257 -11.69 6.86 -29.63
N ALA A 258 -12.50 7.91 -29.51
CA ALA A 258 -12.27 9.17 -30.21
C ALA A 258 -12.24 10.29 -29.16
N ILE A 259 -11.26 11.17 -29.27
CA ILE A 259 -11.12 12.34 -28.40
C ILE A 259 -11.56 13.57 -29.17
N ASP A 260 -12.53 14.31 -28.63
CA ASP A 260 -12.87 15.66 -29.07
C ASP A 260 -12.02 16.65 -28.27
N ASN A 261 -11.00 17.20 -28.92
CA ASN A 261 -10.07 18.14 -28.29
C ASN A 261 -10.72 19.44 -27.80
N LYS A 262 -12.00 19.68 -28.10
CA LYS A 262 -12.75 20.84 -27.59
C LYS A 262 -13.45 20.57 -26.25
N LYS A 263 -13.39 19.33 -25.78
CA LYS A 263 -14.03 18.93 -24.53
C LYS A 263 -13.00 18.71 -23.44
N GLU A 264 -13.43 18.94 -22.20
CA GLU A 264 -12.70 18.49 -21.02
C GLU A 264 -13.18 17.09 -20.61
N TYR A 265 -12.23 16.22 -20.33
CA TYR A 265 -12.49 14.87 -19.85
C TYR A 265 -11.92 14.70 -18.45
N LYS A 266 -12.61 13.93 -17.62
CA LYS A 266 -12.14 13.44 -16.34
C LYS A 266 -12.14 11.92 -16.36
N GLY A 267 -11.09 11.32 -15.85
CA GLY A 267 -10.98 9.87 -15.71
C GLY A 267 -10.21 9.52 -14.46
N ASN A 268 -10.57 8.40 -13.85
CA ASN A 268 -9.80 7.84 -12.74
C ASN A 268 -9.59 6.34 -12.94
N PHE A 269 -8.58 5.83 -12.24
CA PHE A 269 -8.36 4.43 -11.97
C PHE A 269 -8.30 4.24 -10.46
N GLN A 270 -8.93 3.18 -9.98
CA GLN A 270 -8.93 2.78 -8.59
C GLN A 270 -8.65 1.27 -8.50
N GLY A 271 -7.69 0.88 -7.69
CA GLY A 271 -7.31 -0.51 -7.49
C GLY A 271 -6.30 -0.63 -6.35
N ASN A 272 -5.78 -1.82 -6.13
CA ASN A 272 -4.72 -2.00 -5.16
C ASN A 272 -3.40 -2.35 -5.89
N ALA A 273 -2.32 -1.77 -5.41
CA ALA A 273 -0.96 -2.22 -5.69
C ALA A 273 -0.53 -3.19 -4.56
N PRO A 274 0.64 -3.86 -4.66
CA PRO A 274 1.10 -4.76 -3.59
C PRO A 274 1.15 -4.14 -2.18
N ARG A 275 1.17 -2.80 -2.12
CA ARG A 275 1.22 -2.03 -0.87
C ARG A 275 -0.13 -1.43 -0.47
N GLY A 276 -1.20 -1.67 -1.25
CA GLY A 276 -2.57 -1.27 -0.95
C GLY A 276 -3.18 -0.29 -1.95
N ALA A 277 -4.15 0.48 -1.50
CA ALA A 277 -4.98 1.34 -2.31
C ALA A 277 -4.19 2.35 -3.15
N LEU A 278 -4.38 2.25 -4.46
CA LEU A 278 -3.80 3.10 -5.49
C LEU A 278 -4.91 3.73 -6.32
N SER A 279 -4.84 5.02 -6.53
CA SER A 279 -5.72 5.68 -7.49
C SER A 279 -4.98 6.73 -8.31
N HIS A 280 -5.38 6.85 -9.58
CA HIS A 280 -4.92 7.88 -10.49
C HIS A 280 -6.11 8.73 -10.92
N TRP A 281 -5.93 10.04 -10.94
CA TRP A 281 -6.97 11.00 -11.28
C TRP A 281 -6.46 11.94 -12.35
N CYS A 282 -7.13 11.99 -13.48
CA CYS A 282 -6.67 12.72 -14.65
C CYS A 282 -7.74 13.67 -15.16
N ARG A 283 -7.33 14.89 -15.54
CA ARG A 283 -8.10 15.80 -16.37
C ARG A 283 -7.38 16.01 -17.68
N ILE A 284 -8.13 15.96 -18.77
CA ILE A 284 -7.63 16.23 -20.12
C ILE A 284 -8.43 17.41 -20.65
N LYS A 285 -7.74 18.45 -21.09
CA LYS A 285 -8.32 19.64 -21.69
C LYS A 285 -7.51 20.01 -22.91
N ASP A 286 -8.20 20.42 -23.98
CA ASP A 286 -7.57 20.81 -25.26
C ASP A 286 -6.61 19.73 -25.81
N GLY A 287 -6.94 18.44 -25.58
CA GLY A 287 -6.15 17.30 -26.03
C GLY A 287 -4.88 17.02 -25.22
N VAL A 288 -4.63 17.73 -24.12
CA VAL A 288 -3.48 17.53 -23.23
C VAL A 288 -3.91 17.25 -21.80
N ILE A 289 -3.05 16.55 -21.04
CA ILE A 289 -3.26 16.36 -19.61
C ILE A 289 -3.10 17.71 -18.91
N SER A 290 -4.19 18.22 -18.37
CA SER A 290 -4.20 19.49 -17.64
C SER A 290 -3.99 19.30 -16.12
N ASN A 291 -4.31 18.14 -15.58
CA ASN A 291 -4.00 17.74 -14.20
C ASN A 291 -3.87 16.22 -14.08
N TRP A 292 -2.92 15.78 -13.29
CA TRP A 292 -2.74 14.38 -12.90
C TRP A 292 -2.35 14.31 -11.44
N GLN A 293 -3.12 13.55 -10.67
CA GLN A 293 -2.79 13.21 -9.28
C GLN A 293 -2.78 11.69 -9.10
N ALA A 294 -1.78 11.20 -8.39
CA ALA A 294 -1.65 9.81 -8.01
C ALA A 294 -1.68 9.69 -6.49
N VAL A 295 -2.71 9.04 -5.95
CA VAL A 295 -2.81 8.75 -4.52
C VAL A 295 -2.35 7.31 -4.33
N VAL A 296 -1.08 7.14 -3.95
CA VAL A 296 -0.44 5.83 -3.88
C VAL A 296 -0.46 5.26 -2.46
N PRO A 297 -0.30 3.94 -2.28
CA PRO A 297 -0.44 3.30 -0.97
C PRO A 297 0.47 3.89 0.12
N SER A 298 1.75 4.11 -0.19
CA SER A 298 2.68 4.69 0.77
C SER A 298 2.38 6.16 1.08
N THR A 299 1.65 6.87 0.22
CA THR A 299 1.16 8.21 0.53
C THR A 299 0.11 8.16 1.65
N TRP A 300 -0.79 7.17 1.63
CA TRP A 300 -1.73 6.94 2.73
C TRP A 300 -0.99 6.62 4.03
N ASN A 301 -0.14 5.58 4.02
CA ASN A 301 0.48 5.02 5.22
C ASN A 301 1.57 5.92 5.81
N ALA A 302 2.39 6.56 4.98
CA ALA A 302 3.48 7.44 5.40
C ALA A 302 3.07 8.93 5.44
N SER A 303 1.78 9.22 5.37
CA SER A 303 1.30 10.60 5.37
C SER A 303 1.71 11.34 6.65
N PRO A 304 2.12 12.61 6.52
CA PRO A 304 2.34 13.48 7.67
C PRO A 304 1.03 13.79 8.38
N LYS A 305 1.13 14.47 9.51
CA LYS A 305 -0.04 15.05 10.20
C LYS A 305 -0.82 15.97 9.27
N ASP A 306 -2.13 15.96 9.44
CA ASP A 306 -3.03 16.90 8.79
C ASP A 306 -3.19 18.19 9.62
N ALA A 307 -4.05 19.11 9.16
CA ALA A 307 -4.36 20.36 9.87
C ALA A 307 -4.98 20.12 11.26
N LYS A 308 -5.65 18.97 11.46
CA LYS A 308 -6.23 18.58 12.77
C LYS A 308 -5.19 17.91 13.68
N GLY A 309 -3.96 17.68 13.20
CA GLY A 309 -2.92 16.98 13.94
C GLY A 309 -3.07 15.45 13.93
N GLN A 310 -3.94 14.88 13.09
CA GLN A 310 -4.12 13.43 12.96
C GLN A 310 -2.93 12.83 12.21
N MET A 311 -2.27 11.86 12.83
CA MET A 311 -1.09 11.18 12.27
C MET A 311 -1.46 10.19 11.19
N GLY A 312 -0.59 10.02 10.19
CA GLY A 312 -0.62 8.85 9.31
C GLY A 312 -0.20 7.56 10.02
N SER A 313 -0.36 6.42 9.36
CA SER A 313 -0.13 5.10 9.98
C SER A 313 1.31 4.91 10.47
N TYR A 314 2.32 5.40 9.73
CA TYR A 314 3.72 5.28 10.15
C TYR A 314 3.98 6.06 11.45
N GLU A 315 3.54 7.30 11.51
CA GLU A 315 3.74 8.11 12.71
C GLU A 315 2.97 7.54 13.90
N ALA A 316 1.71 7.16 13.68
CA ALA A 316 0.85 6.65 14.74
C ALA A 316 1.37 5.35 15.36
N CYS A 317 1.93 4.43 14.55
CA CYS A 317 2.45 3.16 15.08
C CYS A 317 3.76 3.32 15.87
N LEU A 318 4.48 4.41 15.69
CA LEU A 318 5.74 4.66 16.41
C LEU A 318 5.53 5.34 17.77
N VAL A 319 4.35 5.91 18.01
CA VAL A 319 4.07 6.60 19.29
C VAL A 319 4.06 5.58 20.42
N GLY A 320 4.87 5.85 21.47
CA GLY A 320 4.98 4.97 22.63
C GLY A 320 5.82 3.71 22.43
N LEU A 321 6.46 3.55 21.26
CA LEU A 321 7.37 2.45 21.01
C LEU A 321 8.56 2.49 21.97
N LYS A 322 8.78 1.39 22.68
CA LYS A 322 10.00 1.18 23.47
C LYS A 322 11.12 0.65 22.60
N ILE A 323 12.26 1.31 22.61
CA ILE A 323 13.45 0.92 21.87
C ILE A 323 14.45 0.36 22.87
N ALA A 324 14.89 -0.88 22.66
CA ALA A 324 15.81 -1.56 23.56
C ALA A 324 17.24 -1.00 23.46
N ASP A 325 17.67 -0.68 22.24
CA ASP A 325 19.00 -0.14 21.93
C ASP A 325 18.87 0.96 20.87
N LEU A 326 19.08 2.21 21.29
CA LEU A 326 19.01 3.37 20.38
C LEU A 326 20.08 3.33 19.28
N SER A 327 21.21 2.64 19.52
CA SER A 327 22.23 2.45 18.49
C SER A 327 21.83 1.42 17.43
N LYS A 328 20.81 0.60 17.71
CA LYS A 328 20.26 -0.45 16.83
C LYS A 328 18.73 -0.47 16.91
N PRO A 329 18.02 0.53 16.42
CA PRO A 329 16.58 0.68 16.61
C PRO A 329 15.77 -0.28 15.73
N LEU A 330 15.96 -1.58 15.93
CA LEU A 330 15.31 -2.64 15.14
C LEU A 330 13.79 -2.59 15.23
N GLU A 331 13.26 -2.14 16.37
CA GLU A 331 11.82 -2.00 16.60
C GLU A 331 11.19 -1.00 15.62
N ILE A 332 11.85 0.15 15.39
CA ILE A 332 11.41 1.15 14.40
C ILE A 332 11.43 0.53 13.00
N ILE A 333 12.56 -0.10 12.63
CA ILE A 333 12.75 -0.69 11.32
C ILE A 333 11.69 -1.76 11.05
N ARG A 334 11.46 -2.68 11.98
CA ARG A 334 10.44 -3.74 11.87
C ARG A 334 9.03 -3.18 11.69
N LYS A 335 8.66 -2.14 12.47
CA LYS A 335 7.35 -1.51 12.34
C LYS A 335 7.15 -0.90 10.96
N ILE A 336 8.08 -0.08 10.50
CA ILE A 336 7.99 0.58 9.20
C ILE A 336 8.03 -0.45 8.06
N HIS A 337 8.91 -1.45 8.12
CA HIS A 337 8.99 -2.51 7.12
C HIS A 337 7.72 -3.38 7.05
N SER A 338 6.94 -3.48 8.12
CA SER A 338 5.68 -4.21 8.08
C SER A 338 4.65 -3.60 7.11
N TYR A 339 4.78 -2.33 6.79
CA TYR A 339 3.97 -1.64 5.77
C TYR A 339 4.53 -1.81 4.34
N ASP A 340 5.72 -2.39 4.18
CA ASP A 340 6.41 -2.53 2.88
C ASP A 340 6.59 -1.16 2.17
N PRO A 341 7.36 -0.22 2.74
CA PRO A 341 7.46 1.14 2.20
C PRO A 341 8.04 1.15 0.79
N CYS A 342 7.36 1.86 -0.12
CA CYS A 342 7.82 2.08 -1.50
C CYS A 342 8.75 3.29 -1.58
N ILE A 343 9.69 3.38 -0.67
CA ILE A 343 10.62 4.50 -0.55
C ILE A 343 12.00 3.90 -0.36
N ALA A 344 12.91 4.08 -1.31
CA ALA A 344 14.32 3.71 -1.12
C ALA A 344 14.92 4.65 -0.07
N CYS A 345 15.06 4.17 1.18
CA CYS A 345 15.35 5.02 2.31
C CYS A 345 16.58 4.57 3.08
N ALA A 346 17.34 5.56 3.54
CA ALA A 346 18.13 5.43 4.75
C ALA A 346 17.21 5.75 5.97
N VAL A 347 17.33 4.99 7.04
CA VAL A 347 16.71 5.33 8.32
C VAL A 347 17.75 6.07 9.15
N HIS A 348 17.46 7.32 9.46
CA HIS A 348 18.27 8.13 10.37
C HIS A 348 17.52 8.21 11.70
N VAL A 349 18.13 7.71 12.76
CA VAL A 349 17.64 7.93 14.12
C VAL A 349 18.45 9.07 14.68
N MET A 350 17.78 10.17 14.87
CA MET A 350 18.36 11.37 15.47
C MET A 350 17.79 11.55 16.87
N ASP A 351 18.62 12.03 17.77
CA ASP A 351 18.10 12.53 19.04
C ASP A 351 17.26 13.80 18.79
N THR A 352 16.62 14.32 19.82
CA THR A 352 15.85 15.56 19.73
C THR A 352 16.72 16.79 19.39
N LYS A 353 18.04 16.63 19.24
CA LYS A 353 19.01 17.67 18.87
C LYS A 353 19.48 17.60 17.42
N GLY A 354 19.01 16.55 16.67
CA GLY A 354 19.45 16.32 15.31
C GLY A 354 20.82 15.64 15.18
N ASN A 355 21.39 15.12 16.29
CA ASN A 355 22.58 14.28 16.16
C ASN A 355 22.17 12.89 15.66
N ASP A 356 22.89 12.38 14.69
CA ASP A 356 22.72 11.00 14.22
C ASP A 356 23.10 10.02 15.34
N LEU A 357 22.11 9.35 15.93
CA LEU A 357 22.33 8.24 16.86
C LEU A 357 22.66 6.97 16.08
N SER A 358 22.04 6.79 14.95
CA SER A 358 22.40 5.72 14.00
C SER A 358 21.85 6.00 12.62
N THR A 359 22.59 5.58 11.59
CA THR A 359 22.18 5.66 10.18
C THR A 359 22.17 4.25 9.60
N TYR A 360 21.00 3.80 9.12
CA TYR A 360 20.86 2.55 8.40
C TYR A 360 20.57 2.86 6.94
N LYS A 361 21.48 2.45 6.06
CA LYS A 361 21.24 2.48 4.62
C LYS A 361 20.60 1.14 4.22
N ILE A 362 19.37 1.20 3.74
CA ILE A 362 18.73 0.05 3.11
C ILE A 362 19.23 0.05 1.67
N ASN A 363 19.96 -1.00 1.30
CA ASN A 363 20.40 -1.16 -0.08
C ASN A 363 19.20 -1.69 -0.90
N PRO A 364 18.66 -0.92 -1.85
CA PRO A 364 17.53 -1.37 -2.65
C PRO A 364 17.90 -2.46 -3.68
N ASN A 365 19.18 -2.84 -3.74
CA ASN A 365 19.71 -3.81 -4.70
C ASN A 365 20.06 -5.18 -4.05
N LEU A 366 19.58 -5.46 -2.85
CA LEU A 366 19.66 -6.78 -2.22
C LEU A 366 18.33 -7.51 -2.36
#